data_ca4be5a1e5b3fe04a0a3028a7f42ddc5
#
_entry.id   ca4be5a1e5b3fe04a0a3028a7f42ddc5
#
_cell.length_a   1.000
_cell.length_b   1.000
_cell.length_c   1.000
_cell.angle_alpha   90.00
_cell.angle_beta   90.00
_cell.angle_gamma   90.00
#
_symmetry.space_group_name_H-M   'P 1'
#
loop_
_entity.id
_entity.type
_entity.pdbx_description
1 polymer ?
#
loop_
_entity_poly.entity_id
_entity_poly.type
_entity_poly.pdbx_seq_one_letter_code
_entity_poly.pdbx_strand_id
1 'polypeptide(L)'
;MKTPVIASLFACGLVAFACGPRTRSSESPAASVTVRHLHTPLSAPLVARLGVEVGEKIGDDVNFALAVTNASVKGVEIDFPNAKTHDFAVLDSTGAEIWRWSGTRMFTSALLTKPLGSDAASTWEDGWTPSGQHGRFTVVATLASSNYPIEQRAEFTLP
;
A
#
# COMPACT_ATOMS: atom_id res chain seq x y z
N MET A 1 30.71 -61.94 11.70
CA MET A 1 30.37 -62.69 12.91
C MET A 1 29.26 -62.01 13.66
N LYS A 2 28.16 -62.71 13.76
CA LYS A 2 27.12 -62.63 14.78
C LYS A 2 26.23 -61.38 14.86
N THR A 3 25.06 -61.47 14.24
CA THR A 3 23.79 -60.99 14.75
C THR A 3 23.39 -61.61 16.07
N PRO A 4 22.57 -61.03 16.93
CA PRO A 4 21.20 -61.56 16.92
C PRO A 4 20.09 -60.44 17.03
N VAL A 5 18.98 -60.82 16.51
CA VAL A 5 17.60 -60.43 16.61
C VAL A 5 17.04 -60.55 18.04
N ILE A 6 16.19 -59.70 18.51
CA ILE A 6 15.09 -59.91 19.45
C ILE A 6 14.16 -58.70 19.31
N ALA A 7 13.01 -58.78 18.72
CA ALA A 7 11.67 -59.15 19.21
C ALA A 7 10.95 -58.05 20.02
N SER A 8 9.99 -57.49 19.37
CA SER A 8 8.58 -57.23 19.72
C SER A 8 8.19 -56.95 21.17
N LEU A 9 7.51 -55.81 21.37
CA LEU A 9 6.34 -55.79 22.25
C LEU A 9 5.44 -54.55 21.92
N PHE A 10 4.22 -54.86 21.56
CA PHE A 10 3.08 -53.96 21.43
C PHE A 10 2.72 -53.41 22.82
N ALA A 11 2.54 -52.07 22.93
CA ALA A 11 1.79 -51.51 24.03
C ALA A 11 0.84 -50.45 23.44
N CYS A 12 -0.42 -50.81 23.46
CA CYS A 12 -1.59 -50.01 23.21
C CYS A 12 -1.70 -48.93 24.31
N GLY A 13 -1.58 -47.65 24.00
CA GLY A 13 -1.70 -46.56 24.95
C GLY A 13 -2.73 -45.55 24.45
N LEU A 14 -3.81 -45.41 25.23
CA LEU A 14 -4.97 -44.53 25.03
C LEU A 14 -4.57 -43.12 24.62
N VAL A 15 -5.16 -42.63 23.52
CA VAL A 15 -5.17 -41.20 23.16
C VAL A 15 -6.24 -40.51 23.98
N ALA A 16 -5.85 -39.78 25.01
CA ALA A 16 -6.72 -38.83 25.70
C ALA A 16 -6.83 -37.55 24.85
N PHE A 17 -7.98 -37.31 24.29
CA PHE A 17 -8.35 -36.01 23.70
C PHE A 17 -8.44 -34.99 24.81
N ALA A 18 -7.39 -34.20 25.00
CA ALA A 18 -7.45 -32.94 25.76
C ALA A 18 -7.94 -31.85 24.84
N CYS A 19 -9.24 -31.49 24.96
CA CYS A 19 -9.78 -30.24 24.47
C CYS A 19 -9.16 -29.09 25.28
N GLY A 20 -8.07 -28.51 24.80
CA GLY A 20 -7.56 -27.25 25.31
C GLY A 20 -8.39 -26.08 24.74
N PRO A 21 -8.70 -25.05 25.55
CA PRO A 21 -9.39 -23.86 25.05
C PRO A 21 -8.51 -23.15 24.04
N ARG A 22 -9.04 -23.00 22.80
CA ARG A 22 -8.45 -22.13 21.80
C ARG A 22 -8.50 -20.69 22.33
N THR A 23 -7.36 -20.16 22.72
CA THR A 23 -7.19 -18.72 22.87
C THR A 23 -7.40 -18.13 21.48
N ARG A 24 -8.53 -17.41 21.32
CA ARG A 24 -8.74 -16.51 20.20
C ARG A 24 -7.63 -15.46 20.28
N SER A 25 -6.68 -15.52 19.37
CA SER A 25 -5.87 -14.37 19.03
C SER A 25 -6.84 -13.29 18.57
N SER A 26 -6.92 -12.21 19.34
CA SER A 26 -7.61 -10.99 18.92
C SER A 26 -6.85 -10.44 17.71
N GLU A 27 -7.34 -10.76 16.53
CA GLU A 27 -7.01 -10.04 15.32
C GLU A 27 -7.53 -8.63 15.52
N SER A 28 -6.60 -7.71 15.72
CA SER A 28 -6.87 -6.26 15.75
C SER A 28 -7.48 -5.91 14.40
N PRO A 29 -8.66 -5.25 14.35
CA PRO A 29 -9.22 -4.87 13.06
C PRO A 29 -8.30 -3.83 12.42
N ALA A 30 -7.59 -4.23 11.36
CA ALA A 30 -6.95 -3.29 10.47
C ALA A 30 -8.01 -2.25 10.05
N ALA A 31 -7.72 -0.97 10.27
CA ALA A 31 -8.61 0.12 9.92
C ALA A 31 -8.98 -0.01 8.44
N SER A 32 -10.25 -0.31 8.16
CA SER A 32 -10.75 -0.42 6.80
C SER A 32 -10.80 0.96 6.17
N VAL A 33 -9.81 1.28 5.33
CA VAL A 33 -9.80 2.50 4.53
C VAL A 33 -10.82 2.33 3.40
N THR A 34 -11.87 3.15 3.41
CA THR A 34 -12.82 3.21 2.30
C THR A 34 -12.19 3.99 1.15
N VAL A 35 -11.65 3.27 0.17
CA VAL A 35 -11.12 3.87 -1.06
C VAL A 35 -12.30 4.22 -1.97
N ARG A 36 -12.60 5.51 -2.12
CA ARG A 36 -13.51 5.98 -3.18
C ARG A 36 -12.71 6.08 -4.47
N HIS A 37 -12.99 5.17 -5.40
CA HIS A 37 -12.46 5.26 -6.76
C HIS A 37 -13.16 6.40 -7.50
N LEU A 38 -12.44 7.50 -7.77
CA LEU A 38 -12.86 8.41 -8.83
C LEU A 38 -12.65 7.69 -10.16
N HIS A 39 -13.69 7.70 -10.99
CA HIS A 39 -13.72 7.00 -12.27
C HIS A 39 -12.57 7.47 -13.16
N THR A 40 -11.57 6.62 -13.35
CA THR A 40 -10.70 6.71 -14.52
C THR A 40 -11.52 6.32 -15.73
N PRO A 41 -11.50 7.06 -16.85
CA PRO A 41 -12.24 6.70 -18.05
C PRO A 41 -11.87 5.26 -18.48
N LEU A 42 -12.86 4.48 -18.88
CA LEU A 42 -12.77 3.05 -19.27
C LEU A 42 -11.82 2.74 -20.45
N SER A 43 -11.04 3.71 -20.92
CA SER A 43 -10.09 3.58 -22.03
C SER A 43 -8.62 3.83 -21.65
N ALA A 44 -8.32 4.14 -20.39
CA ALA A 44 -6.93 4.33 -20.01
C ALA A 44 -6.27 2.96 -19.77
N PRO A 45 -5.10 2.69 -20.37
CA PRO A 45 -4.40 1.41 -20.21
C PRO A 45 -3.87 1.21 -18.79
N LEU A 46 -3.83 2.28 -17.98
CA LEU A 46 -3.32 2.26 -16.63
C LEU A 46 -4.45 2.27 -15.59
N VAL A 47 -4.33 1.39 -14.61
CA VAL A 47 -5.21 1.33 -13.43
C VAL A 47 -4.39 1.70 -12.20
N ALA A 48 -4.88 2.66 -11.41
CA ALA A 48 -4.20 3.09 -10.20
C ALA A 48 -4.96 2.69 -8.93
N ARG A 49 -4.20 2.39 -7.88
CA ARG A 49 -4.70 2.13 -6.53
C ARG A 49 -3.87 2.93 -5.54
N LEU A 50 -4.55 3.53 -4.57
CA LEU A 50 -3.90 4.24 -3.46
C LEU A 50 -4.12 3.43 -2.18
N GLY A 51 -3.03 3.01 -1.57
CA GLY A 51 -2.98 2.42 -0.24
C GLY A 51 -2.64 3.49 0.80
N VAL A 52 -3.22 3.37 1.99
CA VAL A 52 -2.91 4.19 3.16
C VAL A 52 -2.78 3.28 4.37
N GLU A 53 -1.65 3.35 5.04
CA GLU A 53 -1.39 2.64 6.29
C GLU A 53 -1.17 3.66 7.39
N VAL A 54 -2.01 3.63 8.40
CA VAL A 54 -1.93 4.53 9.57
C VAL A 54 -1.33 3.75 10.74
N GLY A 55 -0.32 4.31 11.39
CA GLY A 55 0.26 3.74 12.61
C GLY A 55 -0.76 3.68 13.75
N GLU A 56 -0.51 2.80 14.71
CA GLU A 56 -1.47 2.53 15.81
C GLU A 56 -1.46 3.61 16.90
N LYS A 57 -0.38 4.37 17.01
CA LYS A 57 -0.17 5.36 18.07
C LYS A 57 -0.20 6.78 17.54
N ILE A 58 -0.55 7.71 18.41
CA ILE A 58 -0.45 9.15 18.12
C ILE A 58 0.99 9.50 17.76
N GLY A 59 1.18 10.10 16.60
CA GLY A 59 2.49 10.51 16.08
C GLY A 59 3.23 9.44 15.28
N ASP A 60 2.68 8.23 15.13
CA ASP A 60 3.23 7.23 14.21
C ASP A 60 3.11 7.72 12.76
N ASP A 61 4.01 7.24 11.92
CA ASP A 61 4.01 7.56 10.49
C ASP A 61 2.76 7.03 9.79
N VAL A 62 2.30 7.80 8.81
CA VAL A 62 1.28 7.39 7.85
C VAL A 62 1.98 7.11 6.53
N ASN A 63 1.89 5.87 6.06
CA ASN A 63 2.50 5.47 4.79
C ASN A 63 1.49 5.49 3.66
N PHE A 64 1.89 6.01 2.52
CA PHE A 64 1.11 6.10 1.30
C PHE A 64 1.76 5.26 0.21
N ALA A 65 0.97 4.52 -0.55
CA ALA A 65 1.43 3.73 -1.68
C ALA A 65 0.53 3.96 -2.90
N LEU A 66 1.06 4.58 -3.96
CA LEU A 66 0.39 4.71 -5.25
C LEU A 66 0.89 3.60 -6.17
N ALA A 67 0.08 2.57 -6.38
CA ALA A 67 0.34 1.49 -7.31
C ALA A 67 -0.36 1.75 -8.65
N VAL A 68 0.38 1.71 -9.74
CA VAL A 68 -0.13 1.88 -11.11
C VAL A 68 0.19 0.63 -11.91
N THR A 69 -0.84 -0.02 -12.42
CA THR A 69 -0.75 -1.25 -13.20
C THR A 69 -1.14 -0.99 -14.66
N ASN A 70 -0.36 -1.50 -15.58
CA ASN A 70 -0.74 -1.51 -16.99
C ASN A 70 -1.70 -2.69 -17.24
N ALA A 71 -2.99 -2.39 -17.36
CA ALA A 71 -4.03 -3.38 -17.63
C ALA A 71 -4.21 -3.69 -19.12
N SER A 72 -3.34 -3.17 -19.98
CA SER A 72 -3.39 -3.44 -21.42
C SER A 72 -2.50 -4.61 -21.82
N VAL A 73 -2.80 -5.22 -22.97
CA VAL A 73 -2.01 -6.33 -23.53
C VAL A 73 -0.67 -5.90 -24.14
N LYS A 74 -0.37 -4.61 -24.17
CA LYS A 74 0.86 -4.03 -24.70
C LYS A 74 1.59 -3.23 -23.64
N GLY A 75 2.92 -3.19 -23.74
CA GLY A 75 3.71 -2.26 -22.94
C GLY A 75 3.34 -0.81 -23.27
N VAL A 76 3.44 0.06 -22.27
CA VAL A 76 3.27 1.52 -22.38
C VAL A 76 4.54 2.22 -21.90
N GLU A 77 4.77 3.43 -22.37
CA GLU A 77 5.80 4.31 -21.86
C GLU A 77 5.12 5.45 -21.10
N ILE A 78 5.56 5.66 -19.85
CA ILE A 78 5.06 6.73 -19.00
C ILE A 78 6.08 7.86 -19.03
N ASP A 79 5.67 9.02 -19.55
CA ASP A 79 6.53 10.18 -19.71
C ASP A 79 6.35 11.18 -18.58
N PHE A 80 7.45 11.65 -18.01
CA PHE A 80 7.48 12.66 -16.97
C PHE A 80 8.25 13.89 -17.43
N PRO A 81 7.71 15.10 -17.26
CA PRO A 81 8.35 16.33 -17.71
C PRO A 81 9.59 16.72 -16.92
N ASN A 82 9.81 16.09 -15.78
CA ASN A 82 10.96 16.28 -14.89
C ASN A 82 11.12 15.06 -13.96
N ALA A 83 12.08 15.10 -13.05
CA ALA A 83 12.36 14.00 -12.11
C ALA A 83 11.27 13.78 -11.05
N LYS A 84 10.26 14.66 -10.92
CA LYS A 84 9.11 14.43 -10.05
C LYS A 84 8.12 13.50 -10.74
N THR A 85 8.18 12.22 -10.42
CA THR A 85 7.31 11.20 -11.02
C THR A 85 5.94 11.10 -10.35
N HIS A 86 5.86 11.49 -9.08
CA HIS A 86 4.65 11.43 -8.26
C HIS A 86 4.61 12.54 -7.24
N ASP A 87 3.48 12.67 -6.58
CA ASP A 87 3.30 13.55 -5.41
C ASP A 87 2.25 12.99 -4.48
N PHE A 88 2.41 13.27 -3.18
CA PHE A 88 1.40 13.05 -2.17
C PHE A 88 1.13 14.37 -1.44
N ALA A 89 -0.15 14.69 -1.24
CA ALA A 89 -0.56 15.82 -0.42
C ALA A 89 -1.59 15.37 0.60
N VAL A 90 -1.50 15.88 1.82
CA VAL A 90 -2.49 15.63 2.87
C VAL A 90 -3.31 16.89 3.09
N LEU A 91 -4.63 16.72 3.01
CA LEU A 91 -5.61 17.77 3.26
C LEU A 91 -6.31 17.49 4.59
N ASP A 92 -6.60 18.54 5.33
CA ASP A 92 -7.43 18.47 6.54
C ASP A 92 -8.93 18.34 6.22
N SER A 93 -9.77 18.30 7.25
CA SER A 93 -11.22 18.16 7.11
C SER A 93 -11.89 19.36 6.42
N THR A 94 -11.21 20.50 6.31
CA THR A 94 -11.67 21.69 5.59
C THR A 94 -11.25 21.69 4.13
N GLY A 95 -10.38 20.75 3.73
CA GLY A 95 -9.78 20.68 2.40
C GLY A 95 -8.50 21.50 2.26
N ALA A 96 -8.00 22.09 3.35
CA ALA A 96 -6.73 22.81 3.33
C ALA A 96 -5.55 21.84 3.30
N GLU A 97 -4.55 22.11 2.45
CA GLU A 97 -3.33 21.33 2.37
C GLU A 97 -2.45 21.62 3.58
N ILE A 98 -2.13 20.57 4.36
CA ILE A 98 -1.30 20.66 5.56
C ILE A 98 0.08 20.04 5.37
N TRP A 99 0.24 19.20 4.35
CA TRP A 99 1.51 18.60 4.00
C TRP A 99 1.56 18.21 2.52
N ARG A 100 2.76 18.32 1.95
CA ARG A 100 3.04 17.85 0.59
C ARG A 100 4.44 17.26 0.51
N TRP A 101 4.52 16.05 -0.04
CA TRP A 101 5.79 15.34 -0.24
C TRP A 101 6.81 16.16 -1.05
N SER A 102 6.38 16.78 -2.13
CA SER A 102 7.28 17.57 -2.98
C SER A 102 7.59 18.95 -2.41
N GLY A 103 6.93 19.40 -1.33
CA GLY A 103 7.02 20.77 -0.82
C GLY A 103 8.42 21.18 -0.34
N THR A 104 9.24 20.22 0.09
CA THR A 104 10.61 20.45 0.56
C THR A 104 11.68 19.82 -0.33
N ARG A 105 11.31 19.34 -1.53
CA ARG A 105 12.18 18.62 -2.44
C ARG A 105 12.45 19.43 -3.71
N MET A 106 13.63 19.28 -4.27
CA MET A 106 14.01 19.85 -5.56
C MET A 106 14.13 18.73 -6.59
N PHE A 107 13.65 18.98 -7.80
CA PHE A 107 13.65 18.03 -8.89
C PHE A 107 14.40 18.59 -10.08
N THR A 108 15.21 17.75 -10.74
CA THR A 108 15.89 18.14 -11.97
C THR A 108 14.88 18.25 -13.12
N SER A 109 15.14 19.18 -14.04
CA SER A 109 14.29 19.39 -15.23
C SER A 109 14.55 18.38 -16.35
N ALA A 110 15.13 17.22 -16.03
CA ALA A 110 15.39 16.17 -17.01
C ALA A 110 14.10 15.42 -17.34
N LEU A 111 13.80 15.26 -18.63
CA LEU A 111 12.74 14.38 -19.09
C LEU A 111 13.03 12.93 -18.69
N LEU A 112 12.03 12.21 -18.22
CA LEU A 112 12.14 10.82 -17.83
C LEU A 112 11.04 10.01 -18.51
N THR A 113 11.39 8.89 -19.14
CA THR A 113 10.42 7.90 -19.64
C THR A 113 10.59 6.59 -18.86
N LYS A 114 9.50 6.05 -18.35
CA LYS A 114 9.47 4.78 -17.63
C LYS A 114 8.62 3.76 -18.40
N PRO A 115 9.23 2.69 -18.93
CA PRO A 115 8.47 1.63 -19.57
C PRO A 115 7.71 0.81 -18.53
N LEU A 116 6.48 0.43 -18.86
CA LEU A 116 5.63 -0.45 -18.06
C LEU A 116 5.06 -1.54 -18.95
N GLY A 117 5.54 -2.78 -18.80
CA GLY A 117 5.10 -3.94 -19.57
C GLY A 117 3.61 -4.25 -19.37
N SER A 118 3.06 -5.14 -20.21
CA SER A 118 1.71 -5.69 -20.00
C SER A 118 1.61 -6.34 -18.63
N ASP A 119 0.51 -6.10 -17.91
CA ASP A 119 0.23 -6.61 -16.56
C ASP A 119 1.30 -6.26 -15.49
N ALA A 120 2.29 -5.43 -15.86
CA ALA A 120 3.29 -4.94 -14.91
C ALA A 120 2.74 -3.81 -14.05
N ALA A 121 3.26 -3.69 -12.83
CA ALA A 121 2.94 -2.62 -11.91
C ALA A 121 4.19 -1.82 -11.53
N SER A 122 4.00 -0.55 -11.24
CA SER A 122 4.97 0.32 -10.57
C SER A 122 4.33 0.93 -9.35
N THR A 123 5.06 0.97 -8.24
CA THR A 123 4.58 1.55 -6.98
C THR A 123 5.51 2.70 -6.57
N TRP A 124 4.90 3.77 -6.07
CA TRP A 124 5.56 4.90 -5.41
C TRP A 124 5.08 4.95 -3.98
N GLU A 125 6.02 4.99 -3.04
CA GLU A 125 5.74 4.95 -1.61
C GLU A 125 6.42 6.11 -0.92
N ASP A 126 5.74 6.72 0.04
CA ASP A 126 6.28 7.75 0.92
C ASP A 126 5.49 7.85 2.21
N GLY A 127 6.11 8.43 3.23
CA GLY A 127 5.51 8.60 4.56
C GLY A 127 5.32 10.06 4.94
N TRP A 128 4.32 10.29 5.77
CA TRP A 128 4.07 11.54 6.47
C TRP A 128 4.04 11.29 7.97
N THR A 129 4.85 12.06 8.73
CA THR A 129 4.86 12.03 10.19
C THR A 129 3.96 13.16 10.70
N PRO A 130 2.79 12.85 11.26
CA PRO A 130 1.91 13.87 11.84
C PRO A 130 2.52 14.45 13.11
N SER A 131 2.48 15.78 13.26
CA SER A 131 2.97 16.50 14.44
C SER A 131 1.79 16.92 15.33
N GLY A 132 1.16 15.94 16.02
CA GLY A 132 0.02 16.20 16.91
C GLY A 132 -1.31 16.47 16.21
N GLN A 133 -1.41 16.15 14.92
CA GLN A 133 -2.68 16.17 14.19
C GLN A 133 -3.52 14.95 14.56
N HIS A 134 -4.83 15.12 14.66
CA HIS A 134 -5.83 14.07 14.89
C HIS A 134 -7.11 14.36 14.13
N GLY A 135 -7.91 13.32 13.93
CA GLY A 135 -9.16 13.44 13.21
C GLY A 135 -9.06 12.98 11.74
N ARG A 136 -9.97 13.50 10.91
CA ARG A 136 -10.11 13.03 9.52
C ARG A 136 -9.26 13.85 8.56
N PHE A 137 -8.60 13.14 7.64
CA PHE A 137 -7.75 13.71 6.60
C PHE A 137 -8.05 13.03 5.25
N THR A 138 -7.62 13.69 4.19
CA THR A 138 -7.65 13.14 2.83
C THR A 138 -6.25 13.18 2.25
N VAL A 139 -5.72 12.05 1.79
CA VAL A 139 -4.52 12.03 0.97
C VAL A 139 -4.90 12.12 -0.51
N VAL A 140 -4.17 12.94 -1.24
CA VAL A 140 -4.23 13.06 -2.70
C VAL A 140 -2.91 12.56 -3.25
N ALA A 141 -2.94 11.46 -4.01
CA ALA A 141 -1.78 10.90 -4.69
C ALA A 141 -1.86 11.23 -6.18
N THR A 142 -0.78 11.72 -6.74
CA THR A 142 -0.70 12.14 -8.15
C THR A 142 0.45 11.43 -8.83
N LEU A 143 0.20 10.79 -9.99
CA LEU A 143 1.23 10.43 -10.95
C LEU A 143 1.47 11.64 -11.86
N ALA A 144 2.66 12.24 -11.78
CA ALA A 144 3.00 13.48 -12.48
C ALA A 144 3.40 13.25 -13.95
N SER A 145 2.73 12.32 -14.62
CA SER A 145 2.96 11.97 -16.00
C SER A 145 2.30 12.94 -16.96
N SER A 146 2.97 13.24 -18.07
CA SER A 146 2.43 14.10 -19.12
C SER A 146 1.44 13.39 -20.05
N ASN A 147 1.60 12.08 -20.25
CA ASN A 147 0.76 11.28 -21.14
C ASN A 147 -0.29 10.41 -20.41
N TYR A 148 -0.08 10.11 -19.14
CA TYR A 148 -1.00 9.36 -18.28
C TYR A 148 -1.15 10.03 -16.89
N PRO A 149 -1.66 11.26 -16.80
CA PRO A 149 -1.86 11.91 -15.52
C PRO A 149 -2.92 11.15 -14.71
N ILE A 150 -2.59 10.79 -13.47
CA ILE A 150 -3.48 10.06 -12.58
C ILE A 150 -3.56 10.80 -11.26
N GLU A 151 -4.76 10.94 -10.71
CA GLU A 151 -5.01 11.41 -9.37
C GLU A 151 -5.88 10.39 -8.64
N GLN A 152 -5.49 10.03 -7.42
CA GLN A 152 -6.25 9.17 -6.51
C GLN A 152 -6.41 9.88 -5.17
N ARG A 153 -7.55 9.66 -4.50
CA ARG A 153 -7.85 10.22 -3.19
C ARG A 153 -8.32 9.13 -2.23
N ALA A 154 -7.85 9.20 -0.99
CA ALA A 154 -8.31 8.32 0.07
C ALA A 154 -8.50 9.12 1.37
N GLU A 155 -9.59 8.82 2.10
CA GLU A 155 -9.81 9.38 3.43
C GLU A 155 -9.23 8.44 4.48
N PHE A 156 -8.64 9.01 5.53
CA PHE A 156 -8.12 8.28 6.67
C PHE A 156 -8.33 9.08 7.95
N THR A 157 -8.19 8.42 9.10
CA THR A 157 -8.37 9.05 10.40
C THR A 157 -7.15 8.76 11.27
N LEU A 158 -6.61 9.79 11.89
CA LEU A 158 -5.59 9.68 12.94
C LEU A 158 -6.25 9.57 14.31
N PRO A 159 -5.71 8.74 15.20
CA PRO A 159 -6.20 8.55 16.57
C PRO A 159 -6.12 9.81 17.42
#